data_2f726d03c2761af2ef79914e87aafe65
#
_entry.id   2f726d03c2761af2ef79914e87aafe65
#
_cell.length_a   1.000
_cell.length_b   1.000
_cell.length_c   1.000
_cell.angle_alpha   90.00
_cell.angle_beta   90.00
_cell.angle_gamma   90.00
#
_symmetry.space_group_name_H-M   'P 1'
#
loop_
_entity.id
_entity.type
_entity.pdbx_description
1 polymer ?
#
loop_
_entity_poly.entity_id
_entity_poly.type
_entity_poly.pdbx_seq_one_letter_code
_entity_poly.pdbx_strand_id
1 'polypeptide(L)'
;THRHSSAASDVYKRQLYAACRICENPRTLDEIGEASRTGRKEIGRTYRFMVRELRMKIPPTKPEDYIPRFCSGLDLDAEVQAKAYELIAAAQEKELTSGRGPTGIAASIIYIASVLCGKRRTQREVAEVAGVTEVTIRNRYKELIQNLNIELEI
;
A
#
# COMPACT_ATOMS: atom_id res chain seq x y z
N THR A 1 -29.96 -26.21 4.62
CA THR A 1 -29.09 -26.41 3.45
C THR A 1 -28.23 -25.22 3.06
N HIS A 2 -28.17 -24.13 3.88
CA HIS A 2 -27.39 -22.90 3.55
C HIS A 2 -26.03 -22.76 4.27
N ARG A 3 -25.60 -23.74 5.06
CA ARG A 3 -24.34 -23.65 5.83
C ARG A 3 -23.07 -23.98 5.02
N HIS A 4 -23.18 -24.69 3.89
CA HIS A 4 -22.01 -25.03 3.06
C HIS A 4 -21.57 -23.90 2.12
N SER A 5 -22.45 -22.98 1.74
CA SER A 5 -22.15 -21.84 0.89
C SER A 5 -21.23 -20.79 1.58
N SER A 6 -21.39 -20.61 2.89
CA SER A 6 -20.62 -19.64 3.68
C SER A 6 -19.15 -20.05 3.82
N ALA A 7 -18.87 -21.31 4.18
CA ALA A 7 -17.50 -21.80 4.36
C ALA A 7 -16.69 -21.82 3.06
N ALA A 8 -17.29 -22.21 1.94
CA ALA A 8 -16.65 -22.16 0.63
C ALA A 8 -16.34 -20.71 0.21
N SER A 9 -17.29 -19.80 0.41
CA SER A 9 -17.10 -18.37 0.17
C SER A 9 -15.95 -17.79 1.00
N ASP A 10 -15.80 -18.20 2.25
CA ASP A 10 -14.74 -17.70 3.13
C ASP A 10 -13.35 -18.23 2.75
N VAL A 11 -13.25 -19.44 2.19
CA VAL A 11 -12.01 -19.99 1.64
C VAL A 11 -11.53 -19.18 0.44
N TYR A 12 -12.42 -18.83 -0.51
CA TYR A 12 -12.08 -18.02 -1.68
C TYR A 12 -11.53 -16.64 -1.30
N LYS A 13 -12.14 -16.00 -0.34
CA LYS A 13 -11.76 -14.65 0.13
C LYS A 13 -10.35 -14.60 0.69
N ARG A 14 -9.95 -15.67 1.37
CA ARG A 14 -8.61 -15.83 1.97
C ARG A 14 -7.55 -16.12 0.92
N GLN A 15 -7.92 -16.89 -0.12
CA GLN A 15 -7.07 -17.17 -1.27
C GLN A 15 -6.83 -15.93 -2.12
N LEU A 16 -7.81 -15.02 -2.22
CA LEU A 16 -7.71 -13.78 -2.98
C LEU A 16 -6.54 -12.90 -2.49
N TYR A 17 -6.36 -12.76 -1.18
CA TYR A 17 -5.23 -12.00 -0.64
C TYR A 17 -3.88 -12.61 -1.04
N ALA A 18 -3.74 -13.93 -0.94
CA ALA A 18 -2.54 -14.64 -1.37
C ALA A 18 -2.31 -14.50 -2.88
N ALA A 19 -3.36 -14.63 -3.69
CA ALA A 19 -3.29 -14.47 -5.14
C ALA A 19 -2.84 -13.06 -5.55
N CYS A 20 -3.39 -12.01 -4.93
CA CYS A 20 -2.95 -10.63 -5.16
C CYS A 20 -1.45 -10.43 -4.86
N ARG A 21 -0.95 -11.08 -3.81
CA ARG A 21 0.47 -11.05 -3.45
C ARG A 21 1.36 -11.78 -4.46
N ILE A 22 0.93 -12.93 -4.95
CA ILE A 22 1.67 -13.74 -5.92
C ILE A 22 1.70 -13.05 -7.29
N CYS A 23 0.59 -12.40 -7.67
CA CYS A 23 0.47 -11.70 -8.95
C CYS A 23 1.08 -10.28 -8.95
N GLU A 24 1.87 -9.92 -7.94
CA GLU A 24 2.52 -8.61 -7.80
C GLU A 24 1.55 -7.40 -7.90
N ASN A 25 0.28 -7.64 -7.56
CA ASN A 25 -0.76 -6.62 -7.44
C ASN A 25 -1.31 -6.60 -6.01
N PRO A 26 -0.50 -6.15 -5.04
CA PRO A 26 -0.85 -6.30 -3.64
C PRO A 26 -2.06 -5.42 -3.28
N ARG A 27 -3.02 -6.03 -2.59
CA ARG A 27 -4.15 -5.38 -1.94
C ARG A 27 -3.92 -5.34 -0.45
N THR A 28 -4.41 -4.31 0.22
CA THR A 28 -4.35 -4.27 1.68
C THR A 28 -5.35 -5.26 2.28
N LEU A 29 -5.08 -5.66 3.52
CA LEU A 29 -6.03 -6.53 4.25
C LEU A 29 -7.39 -5.86 4.46
N ASP A 30 -7.41 -4.52 4.53
CA ASP A 30 -8.64 -3.74 4.71
C ASP A 30 -9.47 -3.76 3.42
N GLU A 31 -8.86 -3.55 2.24
CA GLU A 31 -9.55 -3.66 0.94
C GLU A 31 -10.16 -5.06 0.72
N ILE A 32 -9.40 -6.11 1.00
CA ILE A 32 -9.93 -7.47 0.90
C ILE A 32 -11.01 -7.72 1.95
N GLY A 33 -10.86 -7.15 3.15
CA GLY A 33 -11.85 -7.22 4.22
C GLY A 33 -13.18 -6.60 3.82
N GLU A 34 -13.16 -5.40 3.28
CA GLU A 34 -14.35 -4.69 2.78
C GLU A 34 -15.02 -5.44 1.63
N ALA A 35 -14.26 -5.81 0.60
CA ALA A 35 -14.78 -6.55 -0.55
C ALA A 35 -15.35 -7.92 -0.18
N SER A 36 -14.80 -8.57 0.84
CA SER A 36 -15.16 -9.92 1.25
C SER A 36 -16.11 -9.99 2.45
N ARG A 37 -16.40 -8.86 3.10
CA ARG A 37 -17.13 -8.80 4.38
C ARG A 37 -16.52 -9.70 5.46
N THR A 38 -15.21 -9.88 5.43
CA THR A 38 -14.43 -10.70 6.37
C THR A 38 -13.50 -9.82 7.17
N GLY A 39 -13.36 -10.06 8.46
CA GLY A 39 -12.50 -9.24 9.32
C GLY A 39 -11.01 -9.33 8.93
N ARG A 40 -10.32 -8.19 8.89
CA ARG A 40 -8.88 -8.07 8.62
C ARG A 40 -8.02 -9.08 9.38
N LYS A 41 -8.31 -9.26 10.68
CA LYS A 41 -7.55 -10.19 11.54
C LYS A 41 -7.70 -11.63 11.09
N GLU A 42 -8.87 -12.01 10.63
CA GLU A 42 -9.16 -13.35 10.16
C GLU A 42 -8.45 -13.63 8.83
N ILE A 43 -8.51 -12.71 7.88
CA ILE A 43 -7.80 -12.82 6.60
C ILE A 43 -6.30 -12.97 6.85
N GLY A 44 -5.72 -12.11 7.70
CA GLY A 44 -4.29 -12.14 8.01
C GLY A 44 -3.85 -13.42 8.73
N ARG A 45 -4.69 -13.97 9.64
CA ARG A 45 -4.42 -15.24 10.34
C ARG A 45 -4.39 -16.40 9.35
N THR A 46 -5.41 -16.49 8.50
CA THR A 46 -5.51 -17.59 7.54
C THR A 46 -4.45 -17.51 6.45
N TYR A 47 -4.12 -16.30 5.99
CA TYR A 47 -3.01 -16.09 5.06
C TYR A 47 -1.70 -16.63 5.64
N ARG A 48 -1.35 -16.25 6.86
CA ARG A 48 -0.13 -16.74 7.52
C ARG A 48 -0.12 -18.25 7.71
N PHE A 49 -1.27 -18.82 8.05
CA PHE A 49 -1.44 -20.27 8.14
C PHE A 49 -1.18 -20.94 6.79
N MET A 50 -1.82 -20.49 5.71
CA MET A 50 -1.63 -21.03 4.36
C MET A 50 -0.17 -20.94 3.90
N VAL A 51 0.47 -19.78 4.07
CA VAL A 51 1.87 -19.57 3.66
C VAL A 51 2.79 -20.55 4.38
N ARG A 52 2.56 -20.79 5.67
CA ARG A 52 3.34 -21.73 6.46
C ARG A 52 3.11 -23.19 6.07
N GLU A 53 1.85 -23.63 6.02
CA GLU A 53 1.48 -25.03 5.75
C GLU A 53 1.84 -25.46 4.32
N LEU A 54 1.63 -24.57 3.35
CA LEU A 54 1.94 -24.82 1.94
C LEU A 54 3.39 -24.45 1.57
N ARG A 55 4.19 -23.98 2.55
CA ARG A 55 5.57 -23.53 2.35
C ARG A 55 5.72 -22.55 1.16
N MET A 56 4.75 -21.66 1.01
CA MET A 56 4.71 -20.71 -0.09
C MET A 56 5.81 -19.66 0.07
N LYS A 57 6.61 -19.49 -0.97
CA LYS A 57 7.59 -18.39 -1.05
C LYS A 57 6.93 -17.18 -1.69
N ILE A 58 6.33 -16.33 -0.88
CA ILE A 58 5.71 -15.08 -1.34
C ILE A 58 6.68 -13.93 -1.05
N PRO A 59 7.11 -13.18 -2.08
CA PRO A 59 8.02 -12.06 -1.88
C PRO A 59 7.34 -10.95 -1.02
N PRO A 60 8.14 -10.19 -0.24
CA PRO A 60 7.60 -9.03 0.46
C PRO A 60 7.07 -8.00 -0.54
N THR A 61 5.99 -7.31 -0.20
CA THR A 61 5.50 -6.19 -1.01
C THR A 61 6.45 -5.00 -0.91
N LYS A 62 6.64 -4.33 -2.04
CA LYS A 62 7.47 -3.14 -2.14
C LYS A 62 6.60 -1.89 -2.21
N PRO A 63 7.09 -0.71 -1.81
CA PRO A 63 6.36 0.54 -1.96
C PRO A 63 5.92 0.80 -3.41
N GLU A 64 6.77 0.46 -4.39
CA GLU A 64 6.52 0.64 -5.82
C GLU A 64 5.25 -0.07 -6.30
N ASP A 65 4.94 -1.23 -5.73
CA ASP A 65 3.78 -2.04 -6.11
C ASP A 65 2.44 -1.32 -5.87
N TYR A 66 2.43 -0.30 -5.00
CA TYR A 66 1.24 0.46 -4.64
C TYR A 66 1.06 1.75 -5.44
N ILE A 67 2.12 2.26 -6.11
CA ILE A 67 2.11 3.57 -6.79
C ILE A 67 1.01 3.67 -7.85
N PRO A 68 0.86 2.73 -8.80
CA PRO A 68 -0.14 2.87 -9.86
C PRO A 68 -1.55 2.95 -9.31
N ARG A 69 -1.84 2.10 -8.32
CA ARG A 69 -3.17 2.01 -7.73
C ARG A 69 -3.52 3.24 -6.90
N PHE A 70 -2.60 3.72 -6.07
CA PHE A 70 -2.85 4.91 -5.25
C PHE A 70 -2.96 6.16 -6.11
N CYS A 71 -2.14 6.30 -7.15
CA CYS A 71 -2.27 7.40 -8.11
C CYS A 71 -3.61 7.35 -8.84
N SER A 72 -4.05 6.17 -9.28
CA SER A 72 -5.38 6.00 -9.89
C SER A 72 -6.51 6.36 -8.93
N GLY A 73 -6.43 5.94 -7.67
CA GLY A 73 -7.43 6.27 -6.63
C GLY A 73 -7.47 7.75 -6.26
N LEU A 74 -6.38 8.48 -6.48
CA LEU A 74 -6.25 9.91 -6.24
C LEU A 74 -6.45 10.76 -7.51
N ASP A 75 -6.76 10.14 -8.64
CA ASP A 75 -6.86 10.79 -9.93
C ASP A 75 -5.60 11.61 -10.30
N LEU A 76 -4.44 10.97 -10.10
CA LEU A 76 -3.12 11.50 -10.42
C LEU A 76 -2.57 10.81 -11.65
N ASP A 77 -1.93 11.60 -12.53
CA ASP A 77 -1.46 11.16 -13.84
C ASP A 77 -0.07 10.51 -13.84
N ALA A 78 0.40 10.16 -15.04
CA ALA A 78 1.68 9.50 -15.25
C ALA A 78 2.89 10.36 -14.82
N GLU A 79 2.78 11.69 -14.83
CA GLU A 79 3.84 12.60 -14.38
C GLU A 79 4.10 12.42 -12.88
N VAL A 80 3.04 12.39 -12.07
CA VAL A 80 3.14 12.16 -10.62
C VAL A 80 3.65 10.75 -10.34
N GLN A 81 3.22 9.74 -11.10
CA GLN A 81 3.73 8.38 -10.98
C GLN A 81 5.23 8.30 -11.24
N ALA A 82 5.71 8.92 -12.32
CA ALA A 82 7.14 8.95 -12.65
C ALA A 82 7.95 9.63 -11.55
N LYS A 83 7.46 10.76 -11.02
CA LYS A 83 8.11 11.45 -9.90
C LYS A 83 8.11 10.60 -8.63
N ALA A 84 7.04 9.86 -8.37
CA ALA A 84 6.97 8.94 -7.23
C ALA A 84 8.01 7.81 -7.34
N TYR A 85 8.19 7.22 -8.50
CA TYR A 85 9.22 6.20 -8.71
C TYR A 85 10.65 6.75 -8.53
N GLU A 86 10.93 7.96 -9.02
CA GLU A 86 12.20 8.66 -8.80
C GLU A 86 12.48 8.85 -7.30
N LEU A 87 11.48 9.32 -6.55
CA LEU A 87 11.61 9.53 -5.11
C LEU A 87 11.79 8.23 -4.32
N ILE A 88 11.11 7.15 -4.73
CA ILE A 88 11.31 5.83 -4.12
C ILE A 88 12.74 5.34 -4.33
N ALA A 89 13.28 5.44 -5.54
CA ALA A 89 14.65 5.04 -5.84
C ALA A 89 15.64 5.81 -4.95
N ALA A 90 15.49 7.13 -4.85
CA ALA A 90 16.34 7.96 -3.99
C ALA A 90 16.19 7.60 -2.48
N ALA A 91 14.98 7.26 -2.03
CA ALA A 91 14.74 6.83 -0.66
C ALA A 91 15.36 5.45 -0.36
N GLN A 92 15.37 4.55 -1.33
CA GLN A 92 16.00 3.23 -1.21
C GLN A 92 17.52 3.33 -1.14
N GLU A 93 18.14 4.16 -1.97
CA GLU A 93 19.58 4.40 -1.91
C GLU A 93 20.05 4.90 -0.54
N LYS A 94 19.19 5.66 0.15
CA LYS A 94 19.46 6.16 1.51
C LYS A 94 18.88 5.27 2.61
N GLU A 95 18.44 4.05 2.29
CA GLU A 95 17.88 3.06 3.22
C GLU A 95 16.66 3.56 4.03
N LEU A 96 15.98 4.63 3.57
CA LEU A 96 14.85 5.24 4.28
C LEU A 96 13.57 4.39 4.23
N THR A 97 13.54 3.35 3.40
CA THR A 97 12.40 2.43 3.26
C THR A 97 12.49 1.22 4.18
N SER A 98 13.67 0.95 4.75
CA SER A 98 13.93 -0.23 5.57
C SER A 98 13.13 -0.20 6.90
N GLY A 99 12.56 -1.35 7.28
CA GLY A 99 11.80 -1.50 8.53
C GLY A 99 10.48 -0.71 8.58
N ARG A 100 10.03 -0.15 7.46
CA ARG A 100 8.80 0.65 7.35
C ARG A 100 7.73 -0.09 6.55
N GLY A 101 6.47 0.20 6.86
CA GLY A 101 5.36 -0.37 6.08
C GLY A 101 5.33 0.19 4.65
N PRO A 102 5.28 -0.68 3.62
CA PRO A 102 5.36 -0.25 2.21
C PRO A 102 4.23 0.67 1.79
N THR A 103 3.03 0.49 2.32
CA THR A 103 1.87 1.36 2.06
C THR A 103 2.08 2.78 2.59
N GLY A 104 2.65 2.91 3.79
CA GLY A 104 2.94 4.22 4.39
C GLY A 104 4.04 4.99 3.65
N ILE A 105 5.06 4.28 3.16
CA ILE A 105 6.11 4.87 2.32
C ILE A 105 5.52 5.32 0.97
N ALA A 106 4.80 4.45 0.28
CA ALA A 106 4.17 4.77 -1.01
C ALA A 106 3.23 5.98 -0.91
N ALA A 107 2.37 6.01 0.10
CA ALA A 107 1.45 7.12 0.36
C ALA A 107 2.18 8.44 0.58
N SER A 108 3.22 8.44 1.41
CA SER A 108 3.99 9.65 1.71
C SER A 108 4.77 10.16 0.50
N ILE A 109 5.31 9.27 -0.30
CA ILE A 109 6.00 9.61 -1.56
C ILE A 109 5.04 10.17 -2.59
N ILE A 110 3.84 9.60 -2.75
CA ILE A 110 2.81 10.14 -3.65
C ILE A 110 2.36 11.53 -3.18
N TYR A 111 2.22 11.73 -1.87
CA TYR A 111 1.92 13.06 -1.32
C TYR A 111 2.99 14.07 -1.74
N ILE A 112 4.28 13.77 -1.54
CA ILE A 112 5.41 14.63 -1.95
C ILE A 112 5.38 14.86 -3.47
N ALA A 113 5.27 13.80 -4.28
CA ALA A 113 5.24 13.86 -5.73
C ALA A 113 4.08 14.74 -6.24
N SER A 114 2.90 14.61 -5.65
CA SER A 114 1.72 15.43 -6.02
C SER A 114 1.94 16.93 -5.77
N VAL A 115 2.64 17.27 -4.67
CA VAL A 115 3.02 18.66 -4.38
C VAL A 115 4.05 19.17 -5.38
N LEU A 116 5.12 18.40 -5.63
CA LEU A 116 6.18 18.77 -6.57
C LEU A 116 5.69 18.96 -8.01
N CYS A 117 4.71 18.17 -8.43
CA CYS A 117 4.10 18.29 -9.78
C CYS A 117 2.96 19.31 -9.83
N GLY A 118 2.70 20.08 -8.77
CA GLY A 118 1.63 21.08 -8.74
C GLY A 118 0.20 20.47 -8.74
N LYS A 119 0.07 19.17 -8.49
CA LYS A 119 -1.20 18.42 -8.47
C LYS A 119 -1.55 17.97 -7.05
N ARG A 120 -1.38 18.88 -6.11
CA ARG A 120 -1.47 18.64 -4.67
C ARG A 120 -2.75 17.90 -4.29
N ARG A 121 -2.59 16.84 -3.47
CA ARG A 121 -3.65 16.18 -2.72
C ARG A 121 -3.46 16.44 -1.23
N THR A 122 -4.54 16.39 -0.47
CA THR A 122 -4.46 16.53 0.98
C THR A 122 -3.94 15.25 1.63
N GLN A 123 -3.33 15.37 2.82
CA GLN A 123 -2.89 14.19 3.57
C GLN A 123 -4.05 13.24 3.88
N ARG A 124 -5.26 13.79 4.07
CA ARG A 124 -6.48 13.02 4.31
C ARG A 124 -6.88 12.17 3.09
N GLU A 125 -6.95 12.78 1.90
CA GLU A 125 -7.29 12.05 0.65
C GLU A 125 -6.29 10.90 0.41
N VAL A 126 -5.01 11.18 0.58
CA VAL A 126 -3.96 10.15 0.41
C VAL A 126 -4.09 9.06 1.48
N ALA A 127 -4.39 9.42 2.73
CA ALA A 127 -4.59 8.47 3.82
C ALA A 127 -5.77 7.53 3.56
N GLU A 128 -6.89 8.07 3.08
CA GLU A 128 -8.10 7.32 2.74
C GLU A 128 -7.83 6.29 1.64
N VAL A 129 -7.17 6.70 0.54
CA VAL A 129 -6.85 5.80 -0.58
C VAL A 129 -5.82 4.74 -0.20
N ALA A 130 -4.83 5.08 0.59
CA ALA A 130 -3.76 4.15 0.99
C ALA A 130 -4.13 3.24 2.18
N GLY A 131 -5.24 3.51 2.87
CA GLY A 131 -5.62 2.77 4.07
C GLY A 131 -4.65 2.95 5.24
N VAL A 132 -4.07 4.15 5.38
CA VAL A 132 -3.17 4.53 6.47
C VAL A 132 -3.71 5.75 7.22
N THR A 133 -3.11 6.12 8.33
CA THR A 133 -3.51 7.33 9.06
C THR A 133 -2.78 8.57 8.52
N GLU A 134 -3.42 9.75 8.62
CA GLU A 134 -2.78 11.02 8.29
C GLU A 134 -1.49 11.25 9.09
N VAL A 135 -1.47 10.79 10.34
CA VAL A 135 -0.28 10.85 11.20
C VAL A 135 0.88 10.05 10.60
N THR A 136 0.58 8.88 10.03
CA THR A 136 1.59 8.07 9.34
C THR A 136 2.18 8.84 8.16
N ILE A 137 1.34 9.45 7.32
CA ILE A 137 1.80 10.24 6.17
C ILE A 137 2.63 11.42 6.66
N ARG A 138 2.11 12.18 7.65
CA ARG A 138 2.80 13.37 8.20
C ARG A 138 4.19 13.06 8.72
N ASN A 139 4.34 11.99 9.47
CA ASN A 139 5.63 11.59 10.03
C ASN A 139 6.61 11.14 8.94
N ARG A 140 6.09 10.38 7.97
CA ARG A 140 6.94 9.83 6.89
C ARG A 140 7.36 10.89 5.88
N TYR A 141 6.45 11.77 5.42
CA TYR A 141 6.86 12.78 4.45
C TYR A 141 7.88 13.74 5.04
N LYS A 142 7.76 14.11 6.33
CA LYS A 142 8.75 14.97 7.01
C LYS A 142 10.14 14.29 7.06
N GLU A 143 10.18 13.01 7.42
CA GLU A 143 11.42 12.22 7.40
C GLU A 143 12.03 12.17 6.00
N LEU A 144 11.22 11.92 4.98
CA LEU A 144 11.66 11.83 3.58
C LEU A 144 12.17 13.17 3.04
N ILE A 145 11.44 14.26 3.19
CA ILE A 145 11.88 15.57 2.69
C ILE A 145 13.18 16.04 3.36
N GLN A 146 13.32 15.81 4.66
CA GLN A 146 14.52 16.16 5.41
C GLN A 146 15.74 15.37 4.92
N ASN A 147 15.60 14.05 4.74
CA ASN A 147 16.73 13.19 4.35
C ASN A 147 17.04 13.24 2.85
N LEU A 148 16.06 13.54 2.01
CA LEU A 148 16.24 13.72 0.57
C LEU A 148 16.60 15.16 0.18
N ASN A 149 16.63 16.09 1.14
CA ASN A 149 16.86 17.53 0.92
C ASN A 149 15.87 18.12 -0.10
N ILE A 150 14.57 17.79 0.05
CA ILE A 150 13.51 18.29 -0.82
C ILE A 150 12.91 19.55 -0.19
N GLU A 151 12.90 20.64 -0.93
CA GLU A 151 12.17 21.84 -0.55
C GLU A 151 10.73 21.74 -1.06
N LEU A 152 9.77 21.75 -0.15
CA LEU A 152 8.35 21.80 -0.47
C LEU A 152 7.80 23.17 -0.05
N GLU A 153 7.23 23.89 -1.00
CA GLU A 153 6.35 25.02 -0.71
C GLU A 153 4.97 24.47 -0.33
N ILE A 154 4.69 24.42 0.96
CA ILE A 154 3.43 23.86 1.50
C ILE A 154 2.47 24.97 1.90
#